data_2b1f2fe2dfbd4f67159389f995a884a7
#
_entry.id   2b1f2fe2dfbd4f67159389f995a884a7
#
_cell.length_a   1.000
_cell.length_b   1.000
_cell.length_c   1.000
_cell.angle_alpha   90.00
_cell.angle_beta   90.00
_cell.angle_gamma   90.00
#
_symmetry.space_group_name_H-M   'P 1'
#
loop_
_entity.id
_entity.type
_entity.pdbx_description
1 polymer ?
#
loop_
_entity_poly.entity_id
_entity_poly.type
_entity_poly.pdbx_seq_one_letter_code
_entity_poly.pdbx_strand_id
1 'polypeptide(L)'
;VTLHLKTFGRRFGYFVRTFWAPIAAGVVALAIGVGNIYVTSDSEADDKATHCAAAVAGSASPSAGVWYGASFDWEKTTIADYSENLGSHPAVTVFFTEIPYDDAARADLRQTVDTVREDGKILLLTVQPSGGLRTVTPEVAEAFAADLAEFNESGVPVVVRFAHEMNGSWYPWGQQPALYKETFARVAAAVHAAAPGSAMMWAPSYAGGYPFADGEYSPAPGTAEFTDLDSDRNGQLTREDDPYAAFYPGDESVDWVGMSLYHWGNRFPWSENELAEPNKFAQQLTGSYVGANGDDTVLPDFYDEYGTQRNKPVAIPETAALFNPGEPEGPGALAIKKSWWTQIFAPTMPDEFPLLKMVNWVEWDRYEPEADTQVDWRTMADPAIRAEFTAALPDWLAFGPDEPCGAIATNG
;
A
#
# COMPACT_ATOMS: atom_id res chain seq x y z
N VAL A 1 24.11 25.32 -26.35
CA VAL A 1 24.54 23.91 -26.23
C VAL A 1 23.26 23.10 -26.13
N THR A 2 22.91 22.45 -27.25
CA THR A 2 21.64 21.72 -27.43
C THR A 2 21.81 20.34 -26.84
N LEU A 3 21.19 20.05 -25.69
CA LEU A 3 21.09 18.70 -25.16
C LEU A 3 19.90 18.00 -25.81
N HIS A 4 20.19 16.90 -26.50
CA HIS A 4 19.20 15.99 -27.01
C HIS A 4 18.60 15.17 -25.84
N LEU A 5 17.38 15.47 -25.45
CA LEU A 5 16.56 14.59 -24.62
C LEU A 5 16.14 13.38 -25.46
N LYS A 6 16.69 12.24 -25.14
CA LYS A 6 16.22 10.96 -25.64
C LYS A 6 14.91 10.61 -24.92
N THR A 7 13.87 10.49 -25.72
CA THR A 7 12.58 9.91 -25.35
C THR A 7 12.74 8.55 -24.67
N PHE A 8 12.46 8.50 -23.37
CA PHE A 8 12.25 7.29 -22.61
C PHE A 8 10.74 7.06 -22.45
N GLY A 9 10.12 6.60 -23.50
CA GLY A 9 8.82 5.95 -23.42
C GLY A 9 9.03 4.46 -23.52
N ARG A 10 8.54 3.73 -22.52
CA ARG A 10 8.15 2.32 -22.51
C ARG A 10 8.84 1.46 -21.46
N ARG A 11 7.95 0.83 -20.69
CA ARG A 11 7.99 -0.46 -20.02
C ARG A 11 8.06 -0.40 -18.48
N PHE A 12 6.94 -0.05 -17.88
CA PHE A 12 6.47 -0.78 -16.72
C PHE A 12 5.48 -1.84 -17.22
N GLY A 13 6.00 -2.93 -17.71
CA GLY A 13 5.23 -4.13 -18.05
C GLY A 13 5.71 -5.23 -17.14
N TYR A 14 4.90 -5.64 -16.20
CA TYR A 14 5.11 -6.91 -15.52
C TYR A 14 5.05 -8.02 -16.56
N PHE A 15 6.19 -8.68 -16.78
CA PHE A 15 6.27 -9.85 -17.65
C PHE A 15 5.67 -11.05 -16.91
N VAL A 16 4.44 -11.38 -17.23
CA VAL A 16 3.87 -12.69 -16.91
C VAL A 16 4.58 -13.72 -17.81
N ARG A 17 5.45 -14.53 -17.25
CA ARG A 17 5.97 -15.74 -17.90
C ARG A 17 5.22 -16.94 -17.36
N THR A 18 4.35 -17.47 -18.20
CA THR A 18 3.69 -18.76 -18.03
C THR A 18 4.72 -19.89 -17.92
N PHE A 19 4.74 -20.59 -16.79
CA PHE A 19 5.42 -21.88 -16.67
C PHE A 19 4.36 -22.98 -16.69
N TRP A 20 4.43 -23.82 -17.72
CA TRP A 20 3.74 -25.09 -17.78
C TRP A 20 4.61 -26.16 -17.09
N ALA A 21 4.10 -26.81 -16.07
CA ALA A 21 4.64 -28.06 -15.55
C ALA A 21 3.55 -29.16 -15.58
N PRO A 22 3.91 -30.40 -15.96
CA PRO A 22 2.91 -31.44 -16.21
C PRO A 22 2.48 -32.13 -14.93
N ILE A 23 1.17 -32.39 -14.85
CA ILE A 23 0.50 -33.18 -13.82
C ILE A 23 0.85 -34.65 -13.99
N ALA A 24 1.42 -35.26 -12.94
CA ALA A 24 1.52 -36.71 -12.83
C ALA A 24 0.45 -37.22 -11.87
N ALA A 25 -0.50 -37.96 -12.41
CA ALA A 25 -1.56 -38.64 -11.67
C ALA A 25 -1.04 -39.88 -10.93
N GLY A 26 -1.27 -39.94 -9.62
CA GLY A 26 -1.04 -41.14 -8.81
C GLY A 26 -2.30 -41.52 -8.03
N VAL A 27 -2.90 -42.64 -8.41
CA VAL A 27 -4.02 -43.29 -7.71
C VAL A 27 -3.48 -44.14 -6.55
N VAL A 28 -3.99 -43.97 -5.33
CA VAL A 28 -3.89 -45.00 -4.25
C VAL A 28 -5.20 -45.08 -3.47
N ALA A 29 -5.58 -46.34 -3.20
CA ALA A 29 -6.85 -46.83 -2.78
C ALA A 29 -7.19 -46.68 -1.29
N LEU A 30 -8.50 -46.78 -1.03
CA LEU A 30 -9.22 -46.81 0.25
C LEU A 30 -8.72 -47.84 1.28
N ALA A 31 -8.80 -47.42 2.55
CA ALA A 31 -9.11 -48.33 3.65
C ALA A 31 -10.10 -47.67 4.64
N ILE A 32 -11.22 -48.33 4.84
CA ILE A 32 -12.32 -47.92 5.72
C ILE A 32 -12.01 -48.36 7.16
N GLY A 33 -12.05 -47.42 8.09
CA GLY A 33 -12.03 -47.71 9.54
C GLY A 33 -13.14 -46.92 10.24
N VAL A 34 -14.14 -47.64 10.77
CA VAL A 34 -15.25 -47.08 11.55
C VAL A 34 -14.79 -46.92 13.00
N GLY A 35 -14.81 -45.72 13.53
CA GLY A 35 -14.50 -45.41 14.93
C GLY A 35 -15.36 -44.25 15.43
N ASN A 36 -15.97 -44.41 16.57
CA ASN A 36 -16.97 -43.56 17.22
C ASN A 36 -16.57 -42.10 17.37
N ILE A 37 -17.47 -41.22 16.95
CA ILE A 37 -17.38 -39.78 17.07
C ILE A 37 -17.90 -39.35 18.45
N TYR A 38 -17.03 -38.70 19.26
CA TYR A 38 -17.47 -37.85 20.35
C TYR A 38 -17.65 -36.44 19.84
N VAL A 39 -18.90 -35.94 19.91
CA VAL A 39 -19.27 -34.58 19.53
C VAL A 39 -18.80 -33.61 20.64
N THR A 40 -17.66 -32.96 20.42
CA THR A 40 -17.24 -31.79 21.21
C THR A 40 -16.49 -30.73 20.35
N SER A 41 -16.61 -30.76 18.99
CA SER A 41 -15.86 -29.88 18.10
C SER A 41 -16.62 -28.67 17.55
N ASP A 42 -17.93 -28.54 17.83
CA ASP A 42 -18.73 -27.51 17.16
C ASP A 42 -18.55 -26.10 17.79
N SER A 43 -18.17 -26.00 19.07
CA SER A 43 -18.06 -24.68 19.71
C SER A 43 -16.75 -23.94 19.37
N GLU A 44 -15.63 -24.65 19.19
CA GLU A 44 -14.35 -24.02 18.84
C GLU A 44 -14.28 -23.62 17.35
N ALA A 45 -14.90 -24.40 16.46
CA ALA A 45 -15.00 -24.07 15.05
C ALA A 45 -15.95 -22.88 14.81
N ASP A 46 -17.08 -22.84 15.54
CA ASP A 46 -18.01 -21.71 15.52
C ASP A 46 -17.39 -20.43 16.13
N ASP A 47 -16.60 -20.54 17.19
CA ASP A 47 -15.89 -19.39 17.78
C ASP A 47 -14.77 -18.87 16.83
N LYS A 48 -14.02 -19.76 16.17
CA LYS A 48 -13.02 -19.36 15.14
C LYS A 48 -13.70 -18.76 13.90
N ALA A 49 -14.76 -19.37 13.40
CA ALA A 49 -15.53 -18.83 12.29
C ALA A 49 -16.15 -17.46 12.63
N THR A 50 -16.62 -17.28 13.85
CA THR A 50 -17.18 -16.01 14.35
C THR A 50 -16.07 -14.96 14.53
N HIS A 51 -14.86 -15.36 14.96
CA HIS A 51 -13.70 -14.46 15.07
C HIS A 51 -13.20 -14.01 13.68
N CYS A 52 -13.13 -14.93 12.72
CA CYS A 52 -12.76 -14.60 11.34
C CYS A 52 -13.84 -13.78 10.63
N ALA A 53 -15.12 -14.11 10.87
CA ALA A 53 -16.25 -13.31 10.36
C ALA A 53 -16.29 -11.91 10.97
N ALA A 54 -15.89 -11.76 12.25
CA ALA A 54 -15.77 -10.44 12.88
C ALA A 54 -14.60 -9.62 12.34
N ALA A 55 -13.51 -10.28 11.92
CA ALA A 55 -12.40 -9.61 11.20
C ALA A 55 -12.81 -9.18 9.78
N VAL A 56 -13.76 -9.89 9.17
CA VAL A 56 -14.35 -9.56 7.85
C VAL A 56 -15.43 -8.48 7.96
N ALA A 57 -16.06 -8.30 9.13
CA ALA A 57 -17.09 -7.28 9.34
C ALA A 57 -16.46 -5.89 9.43
N GLY A 58 -16.03 -5.39 8.29
CA GLY A 58 -15.84 -3.98 8.16
C GLY A 58 -14.45 -3.51 7.78
N SER A 59 -14.46 -2.43 7.10
CA SER A 59 -13.56 -1.29 7.06
C SER A 59 -12.92 -0.93 8.41
N ALA A 60 -13.07 -1.75 9.44
CA ALA A 60 -12.64 -1.46 10.80
C ALA A 60 -11.13 -1.43 10.89
N SER A 61 -10.62 -0.30 11.30
CA SER A 61 -9.26 -0.17 11.82
C SER A 61 -9.07 -1.03 13.08
N PRO A 62 -7.82 -1.40 13.44
CA PRO A 62 -7.58 -2.16 14.65
C PRO A 62 -8.19 -1.45 15.87
N SER A 63 -8.85 -2.21 16.73
CA SER A 63 -9.43 -1.69 17.99
C SER A 63 -8.35 -1.19 18.96
N ALA A 64 -7.14 -1.71 18.84
CA ALA A 64 -5.96 -1.31 19.58
C ALA A 64 -4.71 -1.45 18.71
N GLY A 65 -3.75 -0.55 18.90
CA GLY A 65 -2.47 -0.57 18.16
C GLY A 65 -2.59 -0.11 16.72
N VAL A 66 -1.54 -0.42 15.96
CA VAL A 66 -1.37 -0.08 14.54
C VAL A 66 -1.01 -1.35 13.77
N TRP A 67 -1.75 -1.69 12.72
CA TRP A 67 -1.42 -2.85 11.90
C TRP A 67 -0.05 -2.67 11.23
N TYR A 68 0.82 -3.63 11.46
CA TYR A 68 2.07 -3.76 10.74
C TYR A 68 1.86 -4.61 9.50
N GLY A 69 2.28 -4.10 8.35
CA GLY A 69 2.23 -4.81 7.09
C GLY A 69 3.51 -4.69 6.28
N ALA A 70 3.56 -5.46 5.20
CA ALA A 70 4.68 -5.48 4.29
C ALA A 70 4.26 -5.53 2.82
N SER A 71 5.04 -4.81 2.00
CA SER A 71 5.01 -4.85 0.54
C SER A 71 6.31 -5.45 0.05
N PHE A 72 6.30 -6.68 -0.41
CA PHE A 72 7.49 -7.39 -0.89
C PHE A 72 7.33 -7.87 -2.33
N ASP A 73 8.44 -8.23 -2.93
CA ASP A 73 8.50 -8.81 -4.27
C ASP A 73 8.00 -10.25 -4.22
N TRP A 74 6.75 -10.47 -4.65
CA TRP A 74 6.08 -11.77 -4.66
C TRP A 74 6.76 -12.84 -5.54
N GLU A 75 7.63 -12.41 -6.46
CA GLU A 75 8.42 -13.35 -7.26
C GLU A 75 9.64 -13.91 -6.47
N LYS A 76 10.05 -13.22 -5.40
CA LYS A 76 11.26 -13.54 -4.64
C LYS A 76 11.01 -13.94 -3.19
N THR A 77 9.86 -13.56 -2.63
CA THR A 77 9.56 -13.71 -1.20
C THR A 77 8.12 -14.15 -1.02
N THR A 78 7.89 -15.19 -0.22
CA THR A 78 6.55 -15.58 0.22
C THR A 78 6.18 -14.89 1.54
N ILE A 79 4.89 -14.90 1.90
CA ILE A 79 4.44 -14.42 3.24
C ILE A 79 5.12 -15.24 4.33
N ALA A 80 5.25 -16.57 4.15
CA ALA A 80 5.90 -17.47 5.11
C ALA A 80 7.37 -17.11 5.32
N ASP A 81 8.14 -16.92 4.23
CA ASP A 81 9.55 -16.51 4.31
C ASP A 81 9.72 -15.17 5.02
N TYR A 82 8.82 -14.22 4.71
CA TYR A 82 8.82 -12.91 5.36
C TYR A 82 8.50 -13.03 6.87
N SER A 83 7.49 -13.82 7.21
CA SER A 83 7.08 -14.06 8.60
C SER A 83 8.18 -14.74 9.43
N GLU A 84 8.87 -15.73 8.85
CA GLU A 84 10.03 -16.38 9.50
C GLU A 84 11.13 -15.36 9.79
N ASN A 85 11.46 -14.50 8.83
CA ASN A 85 12.47 -13.46 8.98
C ASN A 85 12.06 -12.37 9.98
N LEU A 86 10.80 -11.99 10.01
CA LEU A 86 10.24 -10.99 10.91
C LEU A 86 10.11 -11.52 12.35
N GLY A 87 9.93 -12.84 12.51
CA GLY A 87 9.62 -13.48 13.80
C GLY A 87 8.18 -13.31 14.24
N SER A 88 7.31 -12.81 13.37
CA SER A 88 5.87 -12.61 13.57
C SER A 88 5.16 -12.55 12.21
N HIS A 89 3.85 -12.77 12.20
CA HIS A 89 3.09 -12.64 10.98
C HIS A 89 2.68 -11.16 10.75
N PRO A 90 2.91 -10.54 9.59
CA PRO A 90 2.38 -9.22 9.30
C PRO A 90 0.85 -9.24 9.31
N ALA A 91 0.19 -8.24 9.88
CA ALA A 91 -1.28 -8.15 9.86
C ALA A 91 -1.82 -7.83 8.46
N VAL A 92 -1.03 -7.12 7.66
CA VAL A 92 -1.39 -6.67 6.31
C VAL A 92 -0.34 -7.12 5.32
N THR A 93 -0.79 -7.66 4.19
CA THR A 93 0.06 -7.94 3.05
C THR A 93 -0.37 -7.09 1.86
N VAL A 94 0.58 -6.46 1.20
CA VAL A 94 0.32 -5.57 0.05
C VAL A 94 0.47 -6.35 -1.26
N PHE A 95 -0.51 -6.19 -2.14
CA PHE A 95 -0.45 -6.71 -3.51
C PHE A 95 -0.90 -5.63 -4.50
N PHE A 96 -0.28 -5.62 -5.69
CA PHE A 96 -0.60 -4.70 -6.77
C PHE A 96 -1.29 -5.45 -7.91
N THR A 97 -2.36 -4.88 -8.44
CA THR A 97 -3.04 -5.40 -9.63
C THR A 97 -3.48 -4.27 -10.55
N GLU A 98 -3.60 -4.57 -11.83
CA GLU A 98 -4.17 -3.64 -12.81
C GLU A 98 -5.69 -3.74 -12.84
N ILE A 99 -6.35 -2.68 -13.35
CA ILE A 99 -7.80 -2.67 -13.62
C ILE A 99 -8.05 -1.89 -14.93
N PRO A 100 -8.90 -2.37 -15.86
CA PRO A 100 -9.47 -3.72 -15.87
C PRO A 100 -8.41 -4.81 -16.05
N TYR A 101 -8.60 -5.95 -15.43
CA TYR A 101 -7.71 -7.10 -15.56
C TYR A 101 -8.31 -8.18 -16.46
N ASP A 102 -7.46 -8.96 -17.12
CA ASP A 102 -7.84 -10.12 -17.90
C ASP A 102 -8.00 -11.37 -17.00
N ASP A 103 -8.36 -12.49 -17.62
CA ASP A 103 -8.60 -13.76 -16.90
C ASP A 103 -7.32 -14.29 -16.22
N ALA A 104 -6.13 -13.99 -16.76
CA ALA A 104 -4.86 -14.42 -16.18
C ALA A 104 -4.55 -13.60 -14.92
N ALA A 105 -4.64 -12.28 -14.99
CA ALA A 105 -4.45 -11.40 -13.83
C ALA A 105 -5.49 -11.64 -12.73
N ARG A 106 -6.74 -12.00 -13.11
CA ARG A 106 -7.77 -12.42 -12.16
C ARG A 106 -7.41 -13.74 -11.46
N ALA A 107 -6.84 -14.69 -12.19
CA ALA A 107 -6.38 -15.94 -11.60
C ALA A 107 -5.21 -15.73 -10.62
N ASP A 108 -4.25 -14.89 -10.98
CA ASP A 108 -3.13 -14.52 -10.12
C ASP A 108 -3.61 -13.80 -8.84
N LEU A 109 -4.59 -12.90 -8.96
CA LEU A 109 -5.20 -12.24 -7.81
C LEU A 109 -5.90 -13.23 -6.89
N ARG A 110 -6.66 -14.19 -7.43
CA ARG A 110 -7.30 -15.25 -6.64
C ARG A 110 -6.29 -16.13 -5.93
N GLN A 111 -5.20 -16.50 -6.60
CA GLN A 111 -4.12 -17.25 -5.98
C GLN A 111 -3.46 -16.47 -4.83
N THR A 112 -3.27 -15.17 -5.01
CA THR A 112 -2.77 -14.28 -3.94
C THR A 112 -3.72 -14.25 -2.76
N VAL A 113 -5.02 -14.12 -3.01
CA VAL A 113 -6.06 -14.15 -1.96
C VAL A 113 -6.06 -15.47 -1.20
N ASP A 114 -5.94 -16.60 -1.91
CA ASP A 114 -5.82 -17.92 -1.26
C ASP A 114 -4.61 -17.99 -0.35
N THR A 115 -3.45 -17.47 -0.78
CA THR A 115 -2.23 -17.41 0.04
C THR A 115 -2.45 -16.51 1.26
N VAL A 116 -3.04 -15.32 1.08
CA VAL A 116 -3.34 -14.40 2.18
C VAL A 116 -4.32 -15.03 3.18
N ARG A 117 -5.32 -15.77 2.70
CA ARG A 117 -6.29 -16.50 3.55
C ARG A 117 -5.61 -17.57 4.40
N GLU A 118 -4.72 -18.36 3.79
CA GLU A 118 -3.98 -19.42 4.48
C GLU A 118 -3.09 -18.88 5.60
N ASP A 119 -2.53 -17.69 5.42
CA ASP A 119 -1.71 -17.00 6.42
C ASP A 119 -2.51 -16.09 7.38
N GLY A 120 -3.83 -15.98 7.22
CA GLY A 120 -4.73 -15.29 8.13
C GLY A 120 -4.63 -13.76 8.14
N LYS A 121 -4.47 -13.13 6.97
CA LYS A 121 -4.10 -11.72 6.84
C LYS A 121 -5.19 -10.85 6.23
N ILE A 122 -4.95 -9.54 6.30
CA ILE A 122 -5.68 -8.50 5.56
C ILE A 122 -4.92 -8.24 4.28
N LEU A 123 -5.63 -8.16 3.16
CA LEU A 123 -5.04 -7.75 1.89
C LEU A 123 -5.18 -6.22 1.70
N LEU A 124 -4.06 -5.51 1.60
CA LEU A 124 -4.05 -4.17 1.01
C LEU A 124 -3.83 -4.31 -0.49
N LEU A 125 -4.92 -4.19 -1.24
CA LEU A 125 -4.92 -4.34 -2.69
C LEU A 125 -4.75 -2.97 -3.36
N THR A 126 -3.57 -2.73 -3.91
CA THR A 126 -3.31 -1.52 -4.71
C THR A 126 -3.75 -1.76 -6.15
N VAL A 127 -4.75 -1.01 -6.58
CA VAL A 127 -5.44 -1.19 -7.87
C VAL A 127 -5.07 -0.08 -8.84
N GLN A 128 -4.44 -0.45 -9.95
CA GLN A 128 -3.81 0.45 -10.91
C GLN A 128 -4.60 0.51 -12.23
N PRO A 129 -5.28 1.61 -12.55
CA PRO A 129 -5.90 1.79 -13.86
C PRO A 129 -4.85 2.18 -14.92
N SER A 130 -3.96 1.24 -15.26
CA SER A 130 -2.81 1.47 -16.16
C SER A 130 -3.21 1.87 -17.58
N GLY A 131 -4.44 1.54 -18.00
CA GLY A 131 -5.05 2.05 -19.24
C GLY A 131 -5.65 3.46 -19.11
N GLY A 132 -5.50 4.11 -17.95
CA GLY A 132 -6.11 5.39 -17.60
C GLY A 132 -7.50 5.23 -16.96
N LEU A 133 -7.93 6.25 -16.21
CA LEU A 133 -9.16 6.24 -15.43
C LEU A 133 -10.43 5.94 -16.25
N ARG A 134 -10.47 6.32 -17.51
CA ARG A 134 -11.63 6.09 -18.41
C ARG A 134 -11.88 4.63 -18.74
N THR A 135 -10.89 3.74 -18.52
CA THR A 135 -11.06 2.30 -18.73
C THR A 135 -11.86 1.65 -17.60
N VAL A 136 -11.97 2.31 -16.45
CA VAL A 136 -12.74 1.83 -15.29
C VAL A 136 -14.20 2.25 -15.45
N THR A 137 -14.93 1.54 -16.34
CA THR A 137 -16.37 1.75 -16.57
C THR A 137 -17.21 1.28 -15.38
N PRO A 138 -18.51 1.58 -15.31
CA PRO A 138 -19.41 1.01 -14.29
C PRO A 138 -19.36 -0.53 -14.26
N GLU A 139 -19.37 -1.18 -15.42
CA GLU A 139 -19.33 -2.63 -15.53
C GLU A 139 -18.01 -3.22 -15.00
N VAL A 140 -16.88 -2.52 -15.23
CA VAL A 140 -15.57 -2.90 -14.68
C VAL A 140 -15.56 -2.76 -13.15
N ALA A 141 -16.12 -1.68 -12.62
CA ALA A 141 -16.22 -1.46 -11.17
C ALA A 141 -17.13 -2.50 -10.50
N GLU A 142 -18.27 -2.84 -11.12
CA GLU A 142 -19.18 -3.88 -10.64
C GLU A 142 -18.54 -5.27 -10.65
N ALA A 143 -17.82 -5.62 -11.73
CA ALA A 143 -17.12 -6.90 -11.84
C ALA A 143 -15.99 -7.01 -10.78
N PHE A 144 -15.23 -5.93 -10.56
CA PHE A 144 -14.23 -5.86 -9.52
C PHE A 144 -14.84 -6.03 -8.12
N ALA A 145 -15.94 -5.34 -7.84
CA ALA A 145 -16.63 -5.45 -6.55
C ALA A 145 -17.19 -6.86 -6.31
N ALA A 146 -17.62 -7.56 -7.36
CA ALA A 146 -18.06 -8.96 -7.27
C ALA A 146 -16.89 -9.91 -6.91
N ASP A 147 -15.71 -9.72 -7.50
CA ASP A 147 -14.51 -10.48 -7.09
C ASP A 147 -14.15 -10.21 -5.62
N LEU A 148 -14.23 -8.96 -5.15
CA LEU A 148 -14.00 -8.63 -3.73
C LEU A 148 -15.03 -9.30 -2.80
N ALA A 149 -16.28 -9.40 -3.22
CA ALA A 149 -17.31 -10.11 -2.47
C ALA A 149 -16.94 -11.59 -2.28
N GLU A 150 -16.47 -12.27 -3.35
CA GLU A 150 -15.95 -13.65 -3.27
C GLU A 150 -14.78 -13.76 -2.28
N PHE A 151 -13.86 -12.76 -2.27
CA PHE A 151 -12.73 -12.74 -1.33
C PHE A 151 -13.19 -12.58 0.11
N ASN A 152 -14.14 -11.69 0.36
CA ASN A 152 -14.73 -11.52 1.69
C ASN A 152 -15.46 -12.79 2.15
N GLU A 153 -16.23 -13.45 1.29
CA GLU A 153 -16.89 -14.73 1.57
C GLU A 153 -15.88 -15.83 1.90
N SER A 154 -14.69 -15.80 1.29
CA SER A 154 -13.59 -16.72 1.62
C SER A 154 -12.87 -16.40 2.94
N GLY A 155 -13.22 -15.28 3.61
CA GLY A 155 -12.65 -14.86 4.88
C GLY A 155 -11.49 -13.88 4.78
N VAL A 156 -11.23 -13.26 3.60
CA VAL A 156 -10.17 -12.28 3.41
C VAL A 156 -10.74 -10.86 3.38
N PRO A 157 -10.49 -10.03 4.39
CA PRO A 157 -10.78 -8.60 4.34
C PRO A 157 -9.84 -7.90 3.35
N VAL A 158 -10.37 -6.95 2.59
CA VAL A 158 -9.58 -6.21 1.60
C VAL A 158 -9.65 -4.72 1.84
N VAL A 159 -8.52 -4.05 1.93
CA VAL A 159 -8.44 -2.59 1.84
C VAL A 159 -8.02 -2.25 0.41
N VAL A 160 -8.88 -1.58 -0.33
CA VAL A 160 -8.67 -1.21 -1.74
C VAL A 160 -8.00 0.15 -1.81
N ARG A 161 -6.75 0.18 -2.22
CA ARG A 161 -6.00 1.41 -2.51
C ARG A 161 -6.08 1.69 -4.01
N PHE A 162 -7.14 2.38 -4.41
CA PHE A 162 -7.43 2.63 -5.83
C PHE A 162 -6.67 3.82 -6.36
N ALA A 163 -5.98 3.64 -7.50
CA ALA A 163 -5.29 4.68 -8.27
C ALA A 163 -4.46 5.60 -7.35
N HIS A 164 -3.56 4.99 -6.59
CA HIS A 164 -2.71 5.65 -5.59
C HIS A 164 -1.84 6.76 -6.20
N GLU A 165 -1.38 7.68 -5.35
CA GLU A 165 -0.44 8.75 -5.72
C GLU A 165 -0.93 9.62 -6.90
N MET A 166 -2.24 9.83 -6.95
CA MET A 166 -2.92 10.55 -8.01
C MET A 166 -2.52 12.03 -8.11
N ASN A 167 -1.92 12.58 -7.08
CA ASN A 167 -1.37 13.93 -7.07
C ASN A 167 -0.03 14.05 -7.79
N GLY A 168 0.63 12.92 -8.09
CA GLY A 168 1.84 12.84 -8.89
C GLY A 168 1.58 12.83 -10.40
N SER A 169 2.61 13.11 -11.18
CA SER A 169 2.55 13.20 -12.65
C SER A 169 3.19 12.00 -13.36
N TRP A 170 3.47 10.91 -12.65
CA TRP A 170 4.18 9.72 -13.18
C TRP A 170 3.26 8.58 -13.61
N TYR A 171 1.99 8.59 -13.21
CA TYR A 171 1.02 7.55 -13.58
C TYR A 171 -0.04 8.05 -14.56
N PRO A 172 -0.61 7.17 -15.42
CA PRO A 172 -1.66 7.54 -16.37
C PRO A 172 -3.00 7.97 -15.74
N TRP A 173 -3.15 7.83 -14.43
CA TRP A 173 -4.28 8.34 -13.63
C TRP A 173 -3.93 9.61 -12.83
N GLY A 174 -2.66 10.06 -12.89
CA GLY A 174 -2.17 11.21 -12.15
C GLY A 174 -2.68 12.53 -12.69
N GLN A 175 -2.76 13.52 -11.82
CA GLN A 175 -3.07 14.92 -12.09
C GLN A 175 -4.35 15.17 -12.93
N GLN A 176 -5.37 14.33 -12.76
CA GLN A 176 -6.68 14.40 -13.41
C GLN A 176 -7.80 14.47 -12.35
N PRO A 177 -7.88 15.54 -11.52
CA PRO A 177 -8.66 15.54 -10.28
C PRO A 177 -10.15 15.26 -10.47
N ALA A 178 -10.81 15.88 -11.44
CA ALA A 178 -12.23 15.67 -11.69
C ALA A 178 -12.54 14.23 -12.08
N LEU A 179 -11.78 13.68 -13.04
CA LEU A 179 -11.96 12.31 -13.50
C LEU A 179 -11.58 11.29 -12.43
N TYR A 180 -10.53 11.59 -11.64
CA TYR A 180 -10.13 10.75 -10.51
C TYR A 180 -11.26 10.63 -9.48
N LYS A 181 -11.81 11.75 -9.02
CA LYS A 181 -12.93 11.75 -8.03
C LYS A 181 -14.14 10.99 -8.54
N GLU A 182 -14.53 11.22 -9.79
CA GLU A 182 -15.65 10.50 -10.43
C GLU A 182 -15.42 8.99 -10.46
N THR A 183 -14.19 8.58 -10.87
CA THR A 183 -13.86 7.14 -10.99
C THR A 183 -13.72 6.48 -9.62
N PHE A 184 -13.06 7.14 -8.66
CA PHE A 184 -12.96 6.65 -7.28
C PHE A 184 -14.35 6.44 -6.66
N ALA A 185 -15.23 7.45 -6.75
CA ALA A 185 -16.59 7.35 -6.23
C ALA A 185 -17.39 6.21 -6.88
N ARG A 186 -17.20 5.99 -8.18
CA ARG A 186 -17.81 4.85 -8.91
C ARG A 186 -17.36 3.51 -8.35
N VAL A 187 -16.06 3.32 -8.18
CA VAL A 187 -15.50 2.09 -7.59
C VAL A 187 -15.96 1.92 -6.15
N ALA A 188 -15.90 2.98 -5.35
CA ALA A 188 -16.35 2.97 -3.96
C ALA A 188 -17.82 2.56 -3.83
N ALA A 189 -18.69 3.13 -4.65
CA ALA A 189 -20.12 2.79 -4.65
C ALA A 189 -20.37 1.29 -4.97
N ALA A 190 -19.65 0.74 -5.94
CA ALA A 190 -19.74 -0.68 -6.28
C ALA A 190 -19.21 -1.57 -5.15
N VAL A 191 -18.04 -1.23 -4.58
CA VAL A 191 -17.43 -1.99 -3.47
C VAL A 191 -18.31 -1.96 -2.22
N HIS A 192 -18.79 -0.78 -1.79
CA HIS A 192 -19.65 -0.66 -0.62
C HIS A 192 -20.98 -1.41 -0.78
N ALA A 193 -21.50 -1.50 -2.02
CA ALA A 193 -22.75 -2.21 -2.29
C ALA A 193 -22.58 -3.73 -2.29
N ALA A 194 -21.46 -4.27 -2.78
CA ALA A 194 -21.30 -5.69 -3.04
C ALA A 194 -20.37 -6.40 -2.05
N ALA A 195 -19.36 -5.72 -1.50
CA ALA A 195 -18.27 -6.32 -0.73
C ALA A 195 -18.09 -5.63 0.65
N PRO A 196 -19.02 -5.85 1.61
CA PRO A 196 -19.02 -5.14 2.91
C PRO A 196 -17.83 -5.48 3.81
N GLY A 197 -17.06 -6.52 3.50
CA GLY A 197 -15.78 -6.84 4.17
C GLY A 197 -14.58 -6.09 3.55
N SER A 198 -14.83 -5.19 2.59
CA SER A 198 -13.80 -4.39 1.94
C SER A 198 -13.97 -2.91 2.26
N ALA A 199 -12.85 -2.16 2.24
CA ALA A 199 -12.78 -0.73 2.53
C ALA A 199 -12.03 0.01 1.44
N MET A 200 -12.39 1.27 1.19
CA MET A 200 -11.75 2.11 0.19
C MET A 200 -10.71 3.05 0.82
N MET A 201 -9.48 3.01 0.33
CA MET A 201 -8.40 3.88 0.78
C MET A 201 -8.06 4.93 -0.28
N TRP A 202 -8.16 6.20 0.10
CA TRP A 202 -7.62 7.32 -0.67
C TRP A 202 -6.18 7.60 -0.20
N ALA A 203 -5.20 7.52 -1.12
CA ALA A 203 -3.79 7.57 -0.74
C ALA A 203 -2.93 8.35 -1.74
N PRO A 204 -2.76 9.66 -1.56
CA PRO A 204 -1.77 10.45 -2.30
C PRO A 204 -0.33 10.11 -1.90
N SER A 205 0.63 10.58 -2.70
CA SER A 205 2.04 10.67 -2.33
C SER A 205 2.30 11.93 -1.51
N TYR A 206 3.30 11.88 -0.63
CA TYR A 206 3.81 13.09 0.03
C TYR A 206 4.21 14.15 -1.01
N ALA A 207 3.77 15.38 -0.79
CA ALA A 207 3.81 16.42 -1.81
C ALA A 207 4.99 17.39 -1.73
N GLY A 208 6.10 17.02 -1.06
CA GLY A 208 7.28 17.89 -0.95
C GLY A 208 7.93 18.30 -2.28
N GLY A 209 7.57 17.66 -3.38
CA GLY A 209 7.99 18.02 -4.74
C GLY A 209 6.88 18.61 -5.62
N TYR A 210 5.70 18.87 -5.06
CA TYR A 210 4.57 19.42 -5.82
C TYR A 210 4.96 20.76 -6.48
N PRO A 211 4.52 21.01 -7.73
CA PRO A 211 3.50 20.33 -8.52
C PRO A 211 4.00 19.12 -9.34
N PHE A 212 5.19 18.57 -9.08
CA PHE A 212 5.77 17.46 -9.84
C PHE A 212 5.82 17.76 -11.35
N ALA A 213 6.29 18.96 -11.67
CA ALA A 213 6.40 19.43 -13.05
C ALA A 213 7.31 18.51 -13.89
N ASP A 214 7.10 18.51 -15.18
CA ASP A 214 7.88 17.73 -16.16
C ASP A 214 7.64 16.21 -16.15
N GLY A 215 6.70 15.68 -15.36
CA GLY A 215 6.25 14.29 -15.48
C GLY A 215 5.39 14.08 -16.72
N GLU A 216 5.29 12.82 -17.17
CA GLU A 216 4.59 12.46 -18.42
C GLU A 216 3.12 12.92 -18.45
N TYR A 217 2.48 12.93 -17.27
CA TYR A 217 1.05 13.24 -17.11
C TYR A 217 0.80 14.61 -16.48
N SER A 218 1.81 15.51 -16.49
CA SER A 218 1.62 16.90 -16.03
C SER A 218 0.61 17.63 -16.91
N PRO A 219 -0.39 18.33 -16.36
CA PRO A 219 -1.39 19.03 -17.16
C PRO A 219 -0.81 20.27 -17.84
N ALA A 220 -1.20 20.47 -19.09
CA ALA A 220 -0.77 21.65 -19.83
C ALA A 220 -1.56 22.89 -19.40
N PRO A 221 -0.93 24.09 -19.37
CA PRO A 221 -1.64 25.34 -19.09
C PRO A 221 -2.88 25.54 -19.96
N GLY A 222 -3.99 25.88 -19.33
CA GLY A 222 -5.26 26.13 -20.00
C GLY A 222 -6.16 24.89 -20.18
N THR A 223 -5.72 23.71 -19.71
CA THR A 223 -6.60 22.54 -19.59
C THR A 223 -7.51 22.65 -18.36
N ALA A 224 -8.55 21.81 -18.31
CA ALA A 224 -9.43 21.75 -17.14
C ALA A 224 -8.67 21.23 -15.92
N GLU A 225 -7.84 20.20 -16.08
CA GLU A 225 -6.99 19.61 -15.05
C GLU A 225 -6.04 20.65 -14.46
N PHE A 226 -5.39 21.47 -15.29
CA PHE A 226 -4.55 22.57 -14.82
C PHE A 226 -5.35 23.57 -13.97
N THR A 227 -6.54 23.94 -14.42
CA THR A 227 -7.41 24.89 -13.71
C THR A 227 -7.91 24.34 -12.39
N ASP A 228 -8.18 23.02 -12.32
CA ASP A 228 -8.61 22.35 -11.10
C ASP A 228 -7.48 22.24 -10.06
N LEU A 229 -6.24 22.19 -10.50
CA LEU A 229 -5.05 22.10 -9.64
C LEU A 229 -4.49 23.47 -9.23
N ASP A 230 -4.75 24.53 -9.99
CA ASP A 230 -4.42 25.94 -9.66
C ASP A 230 -5.38 26.41 -8.55
N SER A 231 -5.10 26.00 -7.31
CA SER A 231 -5.97 26.17 -6.16
C SER A 231 -6.08 27.64 -5.70
N ASP A 232 -5.01 28.41 -5.86
CA ASP A 232 -4.96 29.84 -5.54
C ASP A 232 -5.40 30.73 -6.72
N ARG A 233 -5.63 30.12 -7.91
CA ARG A 233 -6.11 30.76 -9.15
C ARG A 233 -5.19 31.87 -9.68
N ASN A 234 -3.89 31.69 -9.50
CA ASN A 234 -2.90 32.64 -9.98
C ASN A 234 -2.48 32.40 -11.43
N GLY A 235 -2.93 31.31 -12.06
CA GLY A 235 -2.64 30.91 -13.44
C GLY A 235 -1.31 30.15 -13.59
N GLN A 236 -0.74 29.67 -12.50
CA GLN A 236 0.47 28.86 -12.46
C GLN A 236 0.24 27.69 -11.50
N LEU A 237 0.84 26.54 -11.81
CA LEU A 237 0.95 25.45 -10.83
C LEU A 237 2.28 25.59 -10.12
N THR A 238 2.20 25.78 -8.81
CA THR A 238 3.34 26.03 -7.95
C THR A 238 3.22 25.22 -6.66
N ARG A 239 4.20 25.29 -5.80
CA ARG A 239 4.18 24.63 -4.50
C ARG A 239 3.19 25.26 -3.49
N GLU A 240 2.67 26.43 -3.80
CA GLU A 240 1.66 27.13 -3.00
C GLU A 240 0.25 26.60 -3.27
N ASP A 241 0.05 25.81 -4.33
CA ASP A 241 -1.21 25.13 -4.61
C ASP A 241 -1.40 23.92 -3.69
N ASP A 242 -2.67 23.64 -3.34
CA ASP A 242 -3.01 22.48 -2.52
C ASP A 242 -2.88 21.18 -3.32
N PRO A 243 -1.95 20.28 -2.95
CA PRO A 243 -1.69 19.05 -3.70
C PRO A 243 -2.70 17.93 -3.44
N TYR A 244 -3.63 18.10 -2.51
CA TYR A 244 -4.50 17.05 -2.01
C TYR A 244 -5.99 17.31 -2.24
N ALA A 245 -6.48 18.51 -1.91
CA ALA A 245 -7.90 18.81 -1.86
C ALA A 245 -8.62 18.59 -3.19
N ALA A 246 -7.96 18.90 -4.32
CA ALA A 246 -8.53 18.69 -5.65
C ALA A 246 -8.88 17.22 -5.94
N PHE A 247 -8.20 16.27 -5.28
CA PHE A 247 -8.34 14.83 -5.49
C PHE A 247 -9.21 14.12 -4.46
N TYR A 248 -9.59 14.77 -3.36
CA TYR A 248 -10.38 14.09 -2.33
C TYR A 248 -11.80 13.79 -2.83
N PRO A 249 -12.22 12.49 -2.89
CA PRO A 249 -13.47 12.12 -3.56
C PRO A 249 -14.73 12.24 -2.70
N GLY A 250 -14.58 12.71 -1.45
CA GLY A 250 -15.69 12.86 -0.49
C GLY A 250 -15.72 11.78 0.57
N ASP A 251 -16.22 12.15 1.75
CA ASP A 251 -16.21 11.31 2.96
C ASP A 251 -17.03 10.02 2.79
N GLU A 252 -18.05 10.04 1.96
CA GLU A 252 -18.90 8.87 1.66
C GLU A 252 -18.22 7.80 0.82
N SER A 253 -17.17 8.18 0.08
CA SER A 253 -16.42 7.27 -0.78
C SER A 253 -15.15 6.74 -0.13
N VAL A 254 -14.70 7.36 0.97
CA VAL A 254 -13.40 7.08 1.61
C VAL A 254 -13.60 6.48 2.99
N ASP A 255 -13.06 5.29 3.21
CA ASP A 255 -13.05 4.64 4.53
C ASP A 255 -11.72 4.88 5.26
N TRP A 256 -10.62 4.90 4.52
CA TRP A 256 -9.26 5.14 4.99
C TRP A 256 -8.60 6.27 4.23
N VAL A 257 -7.80 7.06 4.91
CA VAL A 257 -6.88 7.98 4.27
C VAL A 257 -5.45 7.49 4.46
N GLY A 258 -4.61 7.63 3.45
CA GLY A 258 -3.22 7.19 3.52
C GLY A 258 -2.28 8.12 2.78
N MET A 259 -0.99 8.01 3.07
CA MET A 259 0.07 8.75 2.38
C MET A 259 1.25 7.83 2.13
N SER A 260 1.69 7.70 0.85
CA SER A 260 3.00 7.12 0.56
C SER A 260 4.07 8.07 1.08
N LEU A 261 4.87 7.61 2.02
CA LEU A 261 5.82 8.45 2.73
C LEU A 261 7.16 7.73 2.94
N TYR A 262 8.15 8.14 2.17
CA TYR A 262 9.48 7.52 2.13
C TYR A 262 10.57 8.47 2.59
N HIS A 263 11.67 7.92 3.07
CA HIS A 263 12.92 8.64 3.12
C HIS A 263 13.73 8.37 1.83
N TRP A 264 13.55 9.23 0.83
CA TRP A 264 14.32 9.20 -0.42
C TRP A 264 15.74 9.75 -0.27
N GLY A 265 16.01 10.50 0.79
CA GLY A 265 17.16 11.33 1.06
C GLY A 265 16.70 12.70 1.56
N ASN A 266 17.63 13.63 1.77
CA ASN A 266 17.30 14.97 2.26
C ASN A 266 17.39 16.02 1.16
N ARG A 267 17.96 15.68 0.00
CA ARG A 267 18.10 16.59 -1.15
C ARG A 267 17.82 15.89 -2.46
N PHE A 268 17.09 16.58 -3.34
CA PHE A 268 16.96 16.17 -4.74
C PHE A 268 18.25 16.57 -5.52
N PRO A 269 18.74 15.73 -6.45
CA PRO A 269 18.22 14.41 -6.86
C PRO A 269 18.52 13.30 -5.84
N TRP A 270 17.61 12.31 -5.77
CA TRP A 270 17.59 11.23 -4.78
C TRP A 270 18.59 10.10 -5.11
N SER A 271 19.87 10.34 -4.98
CA SER A 271 20.89 9.31 -5.28
C SER A 271 21.92 9.12 -4.18
N GLU A 272 22.01 10.05 -3.23
CA GLU A 272 22.97 10.03 -2.15
C GLU A 272 22.46 9.22 -0.95
N ASN A 273 23.38 8.52 -0.28
CA ASN A 273 23.10 7.83 0.97
C ASN A 273 23.11 8.83 2.14
N GLU A 274 21.93 9.16 2.68
CA GLU A 274 21.76 10.16 3.74
C GLU A 274 20.92 9.61 4.90
N LEU A 275 21.25 10.03 6.13
CA LEU A 275 20.39 9.77 7.28
C LEU A 275 19.13 10.64 7.20
N ALA A 276 17.98 10.08 7.61
CA ALA A 276 16.78 10.89 7.77
C ALA A 276 16.98 11.99 8.80
N GLU A 277 16.55 13.21 8.47
CA GLU A 277 16.59 14.33 9.40
C GLU A 277 15.66 14.06 10.60
N PRO A 278 16.00 14.57 11.79
CA PRO A 278 15.18 14.33 12.99
C PRO A 278 13.74 14.81 12.81
N ASN A 279 12.78 13.99 13.25
CA ASN A 279 11.34 14.25 13.19
C ASN A 279 10.77 14.41 11.78
N LYS A 280 11.52 14.05 10.74
CA LYS A 280 11.10 14.20 9.34
C LYS A 280 9.78 13.50 9.07
N PHE A 281 9.58 12.28 9.57
CA PHE A 281 8.34 11.53 9.39
C PHE A 281 7.11 12.29 9.90
N ALA A 282 7.13 12.70 11.16
CA ALA A 282 6.04 13.43 11.78
C ALA A 282 5.81 14.79 11.11
N GLN A 283 6.89 15.53 10.81
CA GLN A 283 6.80 16.83 10.16
C GLN A 283 6.25 16.75 8.74
N GLN A 284 6.60 15.70 7.98
CA GLN A 284 6.03 15.50 6.64
C GLN A 284 4.55 15.13 6.70
N LEU A 285 4.13 14.32 7.66
CA LEU A 285 2.73 13.94 7.86
C LEU A 285 1.85 15.13 8.26
N THR A 286 2.42 16.11 8.97
CA THR A 286 1.72 17.30 9.49
C THR A 286 1.99 18.58 8.67
N GLY A 287 2.61 18.50 7.49
CA GLY A 287 2.90 19.70 6.68
C GLY A 287 3.81 20.72 7.36
N SER A 288 4.65 20.29 8.30
CA SER A 288 5.53 21.18 9.07
C SER A 288 7.03 20.97 8.80
N TYR A 289 7.36 20.18 7.76
CA TYR A 289 8.74 19.83 7.46
C TYR A 289 9.53 21.01 6.88
N VAL A 290 10.65 21.28 7.53
CA VAL A 290 11.71 22.20 7.04
C VAL A 290 13.02 21.46 7.10
N GLY A 291 13.61 21.17 5.95
CA GLY A 291 14.83 20.36 5.86
C GLY A 291 15.75 20.81 4.73
N ALA A 292 16.73 19.99 4.43
CA ALA A 292 17.76 20.30 3.45
C ALA A 292 17.23 20.51 2.02
N ASN A 293 16.07 19.92 1.68
CA ASN A 293 15.41 20.11 0.38
C ASN A 293 14.56 21.39 0.30
N GLY A 294 14.32 22.06 1.41
CA GLY A 294 13.54 23.29 1.45
C GLY A 294 12.56 23.37 2.64
N ASP A 295 11.59 24.25 2.48
CA ASP A 295 10.54 24.53 3.44
C ASP A 295 9.19 24.06 2.86
N ASP A 296 8.63 22.98 3.40
CA ASP A 296 7.39 22.37 2.96
C ASP A 296 6.19 22.81 3.84
N THR A 297 6.33 23.86 4.65
CA THR A 297 5.26 24.37 5.54
C THR A 297 4.08 25.01 4.79
N VAL A 298 4.18 25.13 3.48
CA VAL A 298 3.05 25.49 2.61
C VAL A 298 2.07 24.35 2.37
N LEU A 299 2.52 23.10 2.63
CA LEU A 299 1.68 21.92 2.46
C LEU A 299 0.62 21.85 3.58
N PRO A 300 -0.59 21.37 3.28
CA PRO A 300 -1.60 21.11 4.31
C PRO A 300 -1.11 20.10 5.36
N ASP A 301 -1.59 20.25 6.59
CA ASP A 301 -1.48 19.20 7.61
C ASP A 301 -2.39 18.03 7.21
N PHE A 302 -1.79 17.02 6.57
CA PHE A 302 -2.53 15.87 6.06
C PHE A 302 -3.21 15.08 7.18
N TYR A 303 -2.50 14.90 8.30
CA TYR A 303 -3.04 14.13 9.42
C TYR A 303 -4.25 14.82 10.06
N ASP A 304 -4.16 16.13 10.27
CA ASP A 304 -5.29 16.87 10.83
C ASP A 304 -6.44 16.98 9.83
N GLU A 305 -6.18 17.39 8.60
CA GLU A 305 -7.23 17.68 7.62
C GLU A 305 -8.01 16.44 7.18
N TYR A 306 -7.29 15.35 6.87
CA TYR A 306 -7.91 14.13 6.33
C TYR A 306 -8.14 13.04 7.38
N GLY A 307 -7.32 12.98 8.42
CA GLY A 307 -7.51 12.08 9.55
C GLY A 307 -8.45 12.65 10.60
N THR A 308 -8.01 13.68 11.31
CA THR A 308 -8.69 14.20 12.51
C THR A 308 -10.02 14.84 12.18
N GLN A 309 -10.04 15.82 11.25
CA GLN A 309 -11.25 16.59 10.94
C GLN A 309 -12.33 15.73 10.27
N ARG A 310 -11.94 14.67 9.53
CA ARG A 310 -12.86 13.75 8.85
C ARG A 310 -13.11 12.46 9.64
N ASN A 311 -12.45 12.30 10.78
CA ASN A 311 -12.54 11.11 11.63
C ASN A 311 -12.29 9.81 10.84
N LYS A 312 -11.20 9.78 10.03
CA LYS A 312 -10.79 8.63 9.24
C LYS A 312 -9.53 7.99 9.83
N PRO A 313 -9.43 6.66 9.83
CA PRO A 313 -8.16 5.99 10.14
C PRO A 313 -7.12 6.37 9.09
N VAL A 314 -5.90 6.65 9.57
CA VAL A 314 -4.76 7.03 8.75
C VAL A 314 -3.86 5.83 8.51
N ALA A 315 -3.39 5.66 7.29
CA ALA A 315 -2.43 4.63 6.91
C ALA A 315 -1.17 5.26 6.33
N ILE A 316 -0.04 4.58 6.54
CA ILE A 316 1.15 4.74 5.72
C ILE A 316 1.25 3.47 4.86
N PRO A 317 0.58 3.44 3.69
CA PRO A 317 0.46 2.23 2.87
C PRO A 317 1.79 1.79 2.27
N GLU A 318 2.74 2.72 2.16
CA GLU A 318 4.11 2.46 1.74
C GLU A 318 5.09 3.37 2.46
N THR A 319 6.10 2.77 3.09
CA THR A 319 7.24 3.48 3.68
C THR A 319 8.51 2.64 3.64
N ALA A 320 9.64 3.29 3.41
CA ALA A 320 10.98 2.73 3.56
C ALA A 320 12.03 3.85 3.52
N ALA A 321 13.30 3.50 3.67
CA ALA A 321 14.43 4.42 3.51
C ALA A 321 15.34 3.96 2.38
N LEU A 322 15.63 4.89 1.47
CA LEU A 322 16.51 4.67 0.33
C LEU A 322 17.92 4.27 0.80
N PHE A 323 18.44 3.19 0.23
CA PHE A 323 19.86 2.88 0.23
C PHE A 323 20.31 2.58 -1.20
N ASN A 324 21.28 3.36 -1.68
CA ASN A 324 21.92 3.16 -2.98
C ASN A 324 23.18 2.32 -2.81
N PRO A 325 23.17 1.02 -3.18
CA PRO A 325 24.36 0.17 -3.05
C PRO A 325 25.48 0.54 -4.03
N GLY A 326 25.19 1.35 -5.05
CA GLY A 326 26.15 1.87 -6.03
C GLY A 326 26.92 3.09 -5.54
N GLU A 327 26.46 3.76 -4.48
CA GLU A 327 27.12 4.93 -3.89
C GLU A 327 27.99 4.51 -2.70
N PRO A 328 29.33 4.58 -2.85
CA PRO A 328 30.24 4.13 -1.81
C PRO A 328 30.39 5.11 -0.63
N GLU A 329 29.94 6.36 -0.81
CA GLU A 329 30.08 7.41 0.19
C GLU A 329 28.81 7.53 1.05
N GLY A 330 28.94 8.16 2.20
CA GLY A 330 27.83 8.37 3.14
C GLY A 330 27.62 7.25 4.15
N PRO A 331 26.49 7.29 4.86
CA PRO A 331 26.12 6.28 5.85
C PRO A 331 25.78 4.95 5.18
N GLY A 332 26.08 3.83 5.87
CA GLY A 332 25.68 2.49 5.40
C GLY A 332 24.17 2.22 5.57
N ALA A 333 23.68 1.20 4.88
CA ALA A 333 22.28 0.80 4.84
C ALA A 333 21.60 0.73 6.22
N LEU A 334 22.24 0.09 7.19
CA LEU A 334 21.70 -0.02 8.55
C LEU A 334 21.45 1.36 9.18
N ALA A 335 22.43 2.26 9.08
CA ALA A 335 22.32 3.58 9.70
C ALA A 335 21.19 4.40 9.08
N ILE A 336 21.06 4.35 7.75
CA ILE A 336 20.02 5.08 7.01
C ILE A 336 18.63 4.53 7.38
N LYS A 337 18.43 3.23 7.22
CA LYS A 337 17.15 2.58 7.50
C LYS A 337 16.75 2.76 8.97
N LYS A 338 17.72 2.66 9.89
CA LYS A 338 17.50 2.90 11.32
C LYS A 338 17.08 4.34 11.62
N SER A 339 17.67 5.33 10.96
CA SER A 339 17.32 6.74 11.14
C SER A 339 15.87 7.04 10.76
N TRP A 340 15.27 6.23 9.89
CA TRP A 340 13.88 6.35 9.45
C TRP A 340 12.93 5.54 10.32
N TRP A 341 13.19 4.23 10.52
CA TRP A 341 12.25 3.41 11.29
C TRP A 341 12.14 3.82 12.76
N THR A 342 13.21 4.39 13.36
CA THR A 342 13.14 4.88 14.73
C THR A 342 12.19 6.07 14.92
N GLN A 343 11.89 6.81 13.85
CA GLN A 343 10.88 7.87 13.88
C GLN A 343 9.48 7.28 13.77
N ILE A 344 9.28 6.32 12.87
CA ILE A 344 7.97 5.66 12.66
C ILE A 344 7.58 4.82 13.89
N PHE A 345 8.55 4.12 14.49
CA PHE A 345 8.34 3.24 15.62
C PHE A 345 8.64 3.90 16.97
N ALA A 346 8.60 5.24 17.02
CA ALA A 346 8.79 5.97 18.27
C ALA A 346 7.72 5.57 19.30
N PRO A 347 8.09 5.40 20.58
CA PRO A 347 7.12 5.03 21.63
C PRO A 347 5.96 6.02 21.79
N THR A 348 6.17 7.27 21.41
CA THR A 348 5.17 8.35 21.46
C THR A 348 4.18 8.35 20.29
N MET A 349 4.44 7.57 19.26
CA MET A 349 3.65 7.58 18.01
C MET A 349 2.14 7.36 18.23
N PRO A 350 1.68 6.40 19.05
CA PRO A 350 0.24 6.22 19.27
C PRO A 350 -0.44 7.38 20.01
N ASP A 351 0.31 8.10 20.83
CA ASP A 351 -0.20 9.27 21.56
C ASP A 351 -0.23 10.52 20.67
N GLU A 352 0.78 10.69 19.82
CA GLU A 352 0.89 11.82 18.90
C GLU A 352 -0.05 11.67 17.70
N PHE A 353 -0.22 10.44 17.22
CA PHE A 353 -1.01 10.10 16.03
C PHE A 353 -2.03 8.97 16.32
N PRO A 354 -3.03 9.20 17.18
CA PRO A 354 -3.97 8.15 17.61
C PRO A 354 -4.82 7.56 16.47
N LEU A 355 -4.95 8.27 15.34
CA LEU A 355 -5.64 7.78 14.14
C LEU A 355 -4.72 7.04 13.16
N LEU A 356 -3.40 7.00 13.39
CA LEU A 356 -2.51 6.12 12.64
C LEU A 356 -2.86 4.67 13.00
N LYS A 357 -3.28 3.88 12.00
CA LYS A 357 -3.82 2.53 12.19
C LYS A 357 -3.18 1.47 11.32
N MET A 358 -2.34 1.86 10.36
CA MET A 358 -1.66 0.94 9.46
C MET A 358 -0.32 1.53 9.01
N VAL A 359 0.73 0.72 9.05
CA VAL A 359 2.05 1.04 8.47
C VAL A 359 2.57 -0.18 7.71
N ASN A 360 2.86 -0.02 6.42
CA ASN A 360 3.41 -1.09 5.58
C ASN A 360 4.83 -0.76 5.15
N TRP A 361 5.77 -1.63 5.50
CA TRP A 361 7.16 -1.50 5.09
C TRP A 361 7.38 -2.05 3.68
N VAL A 362 8.19 -1.35 2.86
CA VAL A 362 8.53 -1.76 1.49
C VAL A 362 9.81 -2.58 1.48
N GLU A 363 9.73 -3.82 0.99
CA GLU A 363 10.79 -4.83 0.95
C GLU A 363 11.21 -5.13 -0.50
N TRP A 364 11.53 -4.08 -1.26
CA TRP A 364 11.93 -4.17 -2.64
C TRP A 364 13.42 -3.84 -2.84
N ASP A 365 14.00 -4.44 -3.86
CA ASP A 365 15.33 -4.14 -4.39
C ASP A 365 15.17 -4.01 -5.90
N ARG A 366 15.12 -2.77 -6.38
CA ARG A 366 14.80 -2.46 -7.77
C ARG A 366 15.43 -1.15 -8.24
N TYR A 367 15.49 -0.99 -9.56
CA TYR A 367 15.83 0.29 -10.16
C TYR A 367 14.72 1.30 -9.93
N GLU A 368 15.06 2.46 -9.40
CA GLU A 368 14.14 3.59 -9.19
C GLU A 368 14.48 4.72 -10.17
N PRO A 369 13.57 5.02 -11.10
CA PRO A 369 13.80 6.08 -12.09
C PRO A 369 14.03 7.45 -11.48
N GLU A 370 13.41 7.74 -10.33
CA GLU A 370 13.49 9.00 -9.60
C GLU A 370 14.91 9.26 -9.04
N ALA A 371 15.61 8.18 -8.73
CA ALA A 371 16.99 8.22 -8.24
C ALA A 371 18.03 7.85 -9.32
N ASP A 372 17.56 7.42 -10.52
CA ASP A 372 18.38 6.91 -11.61
C ASP A 372 19.39 5.84 -11.18
N THR A 373 19.01 4.99 -10.22
CA THR A 373 19.89 3.96 -9.65
C THR A 373 19.11 2.77 -9.11
N GLN A 374 19.85 1.68 -8.83
CA GLN A 374 19.33 0.56 -8.03
C GLN A 374 19.19 0.98 -6.58
N VAL A 375 18.02 0.76 -5.99
CA VAL A 375 17.72 1.08 -4.59
C VAL A 375 17.34 -0.18 -3.84
N ASP A 376 17.96 -0.38 -2.69
CA ASP A 376 17.60 -1.42 -1.74
C ASP A 376 16.78 -0.85 -0.57
N TRP A 377 15.47 -1.07 -0.61
CA TRP A 377 14.52 -0.67 0.42
C TRP A 377 14.41 -1.67 1.59
N ARG A 378 14.92 -2.89 1.43
CA ARG A 378 14.66 -4.05 2.29
C ARG A 378 15.29 -3.93 3.67
N THR A 379 14.57 -4.43 4.67
CA THR A 379 15.07 -4.62 6.03
C THR A 379 15.31 -6.08 6.37
N MET A 380 14.68 -7.02 5.63
CA MET A 380 14.76 -8.46 5.92
C MET A 380 15.90 -9.18 5.22
N ALA A 381 16.50 -8.61 4.17
CA ALA A 381 17.52 -9.29 3.37
C ALA A 381 18.87 -9.44 4.08
N ASP A 382 19.33 -8.41 4.78
CA ASP A 382 20.58 -8.43 5.54
C ASP A 382 20.35 -8.87 6.99
N PRO A 383 21.02 -9.92 7.50
CA PRO A 383 20.80 -10.42 8.87
C PRO A 383 21.08 -9.39 9.98
N ALA A 384 22.02 -8.46 9.79
CA ALA A 384 22.34 -7.45 10.79
C ALA A 384 21.26 -6.34 10.81
N ILE A 385 20.79 -5.92 9.62
CA ILE A 385 19.69 -4.96 9.50
C ILE A 385 18.40 -5.57 10.08
N ARG A 386 18.10 -6.82 9.70
CA ARG A 386 16.94 -7.55 10.20
C ARG A 386 16.92 -7.65 11.72
N ALA A 387 18.04 -8.03 12.34
CA ALA A 387 18.12 -8.15 13.80
C ALA A 387 17.85 -6.82 14.51
N GLU A 388 18.39 -5.72 14.02
CA GLU A 388 18.17 -4.38 14.57
C GLU A 388 16.73 -3.88 14.30
N PHE A 389 16.17 -4.16 13.13
CA PHE A 389 14.82 -3.79 12.76
C PHE A 389 13.78 -4.52 13.63
N THR A 390 13.88 -5.86 13.72
CA THR A 390 12.94 -6.66 14.51
C THR A 390 13.01 -6.33 16.00
N ALA A 391 14.21 -6.04 16.52
CA ALA A 391 14.38 -5.59 17.90
C ALA A 391 13.82 -4.17 18.17
N ALA A 392 13.59 -3.38 17.13
CA ALA A 392 13.05 -2.02 17.23
C ALA A 392 11.51 -1.98 17.13
N LEU A 393 10.84 -3.08 16.76
CA LEU A 393 9.39 -3.12 16.63
C LEU A 393 8.73 -2.98 18.02
N PRO A 394 7.87 -1.96 18.21
CA PRO A 394 7.27 -1.70 19.52
C PRO A 394 6.02 -2.57 19.77
N ASP A 395 5.69 -2.77 21.05
CA ASP A 395 4.56 -3.58 21.48
C ASP A 395 3.18 -3.03 21.04
N TRP A 396 3.10 -1.77 20.62
CA TRP A 396 1.86 -1.20 20.12
C TRP A 396 1.57 -1.56 18.66
N LEU A 397 2.50 -2.20 17.94
CA LEU A 397 2.20 -2.77 16.62
C LEU A 397 1.33 -4.03 16.75
N ALA A 398 0.29 -4.08 15.95
CA ALA A 398 -0.58 -5.24 15.84
C ALA A 398 -0.13 -6.11 14.66
N PHE A 399 0.22 -7.34 14.95
CA PHE A 399 0.59 -8.37 13.98
C PHE A 399 -0.61 -9.28 13.69
N GLY A 400 -0.50 -10.09 12.65
CA GLY A 400 -1.52 -11.10 12.34
C GLY A 400 -1.58 -12.20 13.41
N PRO A 401 -2.68 -12.96 13.46
CA PRO A 401 -2.82 -14.07 14.40
C PRO A 401 -1.75 -15.15 14.12
N ASP A 402 -1.31 -15.81 15.19
CA ASP A 402 -0.35 -16.93 15.08
C ASP A 402 -0.96 -18.14 14.32
N GLU A 403 -2.29 -18.29 14.34
CA GLU A 403 -3.01 -19.29 13.57
C GLU A 403 -3.89 -18.65 12.49
N PRO A 404 -3.77 -19.10 11.25
CA PRO A 404 -4.56 -18.55 10.13
C PRO A 404 -6.06 -18.84 10.28
N CYS A 405 -6.87 -17.90 9.83
CA CYS A 405 -8.33 -18.05 9.75
C CYS A 405 -8.78 -19.19 8.79
N GLY A 406 -7.94 -19.60 7.86
CA GLY A 406 -8.22 -20.65 6.87
C GLY A 406 -8.08 -22.08 7.35
N ALA A 407 -7.68 -22.34 8.58
CA ALA A 407 -7.52 -23.69 9.13
C ALA A 407 -8.83 -24.33 9.62
N ILE A 408 -9.99 -23.89 9.12
CA ILE A 408 -11.22 -24.67 9.26
C ILE A 408 -11.08 -25.85 8.32
N ALA A 409 -10.68 -26.99 8.89
CA ALA A 409 -10.60 -28.23 8.19
C ALA A 409 -11.92 -28.48 7.42
N THR A 410 -11.85 -28.53 6.11
CA THR A 410 -12.83 -29.19 5.29
C THR A 410 -12.79 -30.69 5.63
N ASN A 411 -13.39 -31.06 6.75
CA ASN A 411 -13.71 -32.43 6.99
C ASN A 411 -14.92 -32.77 6.10
N GLY A 412 -14.59 -33.40 4.94
CA GLY A 412 -15.54 -33.98 4.00
C GLY A 412 -16.38 -35.10 4.59
#